data_8342cd116fed9f72c825dc9d2e6406f4
#
_entry.id   8342cd116fed9f72c825dc9d2e6406f4
#
_cell.length_a   1.000
_cell.length_b   1.000
_cell.length_c   1.000
_cell.angle_alpha   90.00
_cell.angle_beta   90.00
_cell.angle_gamma   90.00
#
_symmetry.space_group_name_H-M   'P 1'
#
loop_
_entity.id
_entity.type
_entity.pdbx_description
1 polymer ?
#
loop_
_entity_poly.entity_id
_entity_poly.type
_entity_poly.pdbx_seq_one_letter_code
_entity_poly.pdbx_strand_id
1 'polypeptide(L)'
;SLNTDLRKVLFGKMTVSDISGEMSVAGGVLSLDRLGLGVFGGKATASGSYSTAADPAKPALKLNADIAGASFQKTFEELEMVQKLVPIFAKTGGDYSLALDMRTSLDSQMSPDLQTLTATGEIRSANIRVQNIEAFDALAKALNNDDLRKIEAKDVTIRFAIRDGRITTQPFDLKLGSVGINLSG
;
A
#
# COMPACT_ATOMS: atom_id res chain seq x y z
N SER A 1 -12.53 -18.54 -19.43
CA SER A 1 -12.25 -18.36 -18.01
C SER A 1 -11.39 -19.52 -17.51
N LEU A 2 -10.48 -19.24 -16.62
CA LEU A 2 -9.62 -20.20 -15.97
C LEU A 2 -9.83 -20.06 -14.46
N ASN A 3 -10.25 -21.13 -13.79
CA ASN A 3 -10.26 -21.17 -12.33
C ASN A 3 -8.86 -21.49 -11.87
N THR A 4 -8.31 -20.67 -10.99
CA THR A 4 -6.95 -20.79 -10.51
C THR A 4 -6.93 -21.02 -9.01
N ASP A 5 -6.15 -22.02 -8.60
CA ASP A 5 -5.79 -22.28 -7.20
C ASP A 5 -4.27 -22.41 -7.15
N LEU A 6 -3.60 -21.35 -6.73
CA LEU A 6 -2.14 -21.27 -6.63
C LEU A 6 -1.73 -21.02 -5.19
N ARG A 7 -0.90 -21.90 -4.63
CA ARG A 7 -0.50 -21.79 -3.22
C ARG A 7 0.48 -20.65 -2.96
N LYS A 8 1.40 -20.38 -3.87
CA LYS A 8 2.41 -19.33 -3.69
C LYS A 8 2.97 -18.86 -5.03
N VAL A 9 3.02 -17.54 -5.20
CA VAL A 9 3.67 -16.87 -6.33
C VAL A 9 4.60 -15.80 -5.78
N LEU A 10 5.81 -15.71 -6.34
CA LEU A 10 6.75 -14.62 -6.06
C LEU A 10 6.67 -13.60 -7.18
N PHE A 11 6.44 -12.35 -6.83
CA PHE A 11 6.43 -11.23 -7.76
C PHE A 11 7.45 -10.19 -7.29
N GLY A 12 8.64 -10.23 -7.86
CA GLY A 12 9.79 -9.51 -7.30
C GLY A 12 10.11 -9.99 -5.89
N LYS A 13 10.04 -9.09 -4.93
CA LYS A 13 10.20 -9.41 -3.49
C LYS A 13 8.86 -9.75 -2.81
N MET A 14 7.74 -9.47 -3.47
CA MET A 14 6.41 -9.69 -2.93
C MET A 14 6.05 -11.17 -2.98
N THR A 15 5.60 -11.69 -1.86
CA THR A 15 5.03 -13.04 -1.74
C THR A 15 3.52 -12.96 -1.76
N VAL A 16 2.90 -13.61 -2.75
CA VAL A 16 1.45 -13.76 -2.85
C VAL A 16 1.12 -15.23 -2.61
N SER A 17 0.21 -15.52 -1.69
CA SER A 17 -0.20 -16.87 -1.33
C SER A 17 -1.70 -17.08 -1.50
N ASP A 18 -2.11 -18.34 -1.52
CA ASP A 18 -3.51 -18.77 -1.46
C ASP A 18 -4.40 -18.07 -2.50
N ILE A 19 -3.89 -17.96 -3.73
CA ILE A 19 -4.58 -17.27 -4.82
C ILE A 19 -5.72 -18.15 -5.32
N SER A 20 -6.94 -17.63 -5.19
CA SER A 20 -8.14 -18.28 -5.68
C SER A 20 -9.07 -17.29 -6.37
N GLY A 21 -9.74 -17.70 -7.44
CA GLY A 21 -10.70 -16.86 -8.16
C GLY A 21 -10.69 -17.12 -9.66
N GLU A 22 -11.32 -16.23 -10.39
CA GLU A 22 -11.49 -16.35 -11.83
C GLU A 22 -10.60 -15.37 -12.60
N MET A 23 -9.99 -15.88 -13.64
CA MET A 23 -9.24 -15.10 -14.61
C MET A 23 -9.70 -15.41 -16.03
N SER A 24 -9.69 -14.42 -16.88
CA SER A 24 -9.97 -14.59 -18.31
C SER A 24 -8.96 -13.85 -19.16
N VAL A 25 -8.63 -14.42 -20.32
CA VAL A 25 -7.72 -13.81 -21.29
C VAL A 25 -8.46 -13.68 -22.61
N ALA A 26 -8.52 -12.47 -23.14
CA ALA A 26 -9.08 -12.18 -24.45
C ALA A 26 -8.43 -10.93 -25.06
N GLY A 27 -8.07 -10.95 -26.34
CA GLY A 27 -7.58 -9.78 -27.08
C GLY A 27 -6.36 -9.08 -26.47
N GLY A 28 -5.43 -9.82 -25.86
CA GLY A 28 -4.26 -9.23 -25.18
C GLY A 28 -4.57 -8.62 -23.81
N VAL A 29 -5.76 -8.91 -23.25
CA VAL A 29 -6.18 -8.47 -21.92
C VAL A 29 -6.36 -9.66 -21.02
N LEU A 30 -5.66 -9.69 -19.89
CA LEU A 30 -5.91 -10.56 -18.75
C LEU A 30 -6.83 -9.81 -17.77
N SER A 31 -8.01 -10.32 -17.55
CA SER A 31 -8.97 -9.80 -16.57
C SER A 31 -8.96 -10.68 -15.32
N LEU A 32 -8.94 -10.01 -14.17
CA LEU A 32 -8.98 -10.62 -12.84
C LEU A 32 -10.35 -10.32 -12.24
N ASP A 33 -11.09 -11.36 -11.87
CA ASP A 33 -12.39 -11.20 -11.23
C ASP A 33 -12.36 -11.81 -9.83
N ARG A 34 -12.42 -10.93 -8.83
CA ARG A 34 -12.43 -11.28 -7.39
C ARG A 34 -11.39 -12.32 -6.98
N LEU A 35 -10.13 -12.06 -7.25
CA LEU A 35 -9.08 -12.90 -6.73
C LEU A 35 -8.95 -12.72 -5.22
N GLY A 36 -9.16 -13.80 -4.46
CA GLY A 36 -8.76 -13.89 -3.06
C GLY A 36 -7.27 -14.26 -3.00
N LEU A 37 -6.50 -13.60 -2.14
CA LEU A 37 -5.06 -13.86 -1.99
C LEU A 37 -4.53 -13.42 -0.62
N GLY A 38 -3.42 -14.02 -0.20
CA GLY A 38 -2.64 -13.60 0.95
C GLY A 38 -1.49 -12.70 0.51
N VAL A 39 -1.34 -11.53 1.15
CA VAL A 39 -0.30 -10.56 0.83
C VAL A 39 0.07 -9.72 2.05
N PHE A 40 1.33 -9.38 2.21
CA PHE A 40 1.86 -8.53 3.31
C PHE A 40 1.48 -9.01 4.72
N GLY A 41 1.26 -10.32 4.89
CA GLY A 41 0.80 -10.91 6.14
C GLY A 41 -0.71 -10.84 6.39
N GLY A 42 -1.47 -10.17 5.52
CA GLY A 42 -2.91 -10.07 5.54
C GLY A 42 -3.59 -10.86 4.42
N LYS A 43 -4.85 -10.54 4.19
CA LYS A 43 -5.67 -11.09 3.10
C LYS A 43 -6.14 -9.97 2.19
N ALA A 44 -6.25 -10.25 0.91
CA ALA A 44 -6.77 -9.30 -0.06
C ALA A 44 -7.82 -9.93 -0.96
N THR A 45 -8.72 -9.08 -1.45
CA THR A 45 -9.55 -9.35 -2.61
C THR A 45 -9.18 -8.34 -3.69
N ALA A 46 -8.85 -8.82 -4.88
CA ALA A 46 -8.43 -7.99 -5.97
C ALA A 46 -9.23 -8.25 -7.24
N SER A 47 -9.51 -7.20 -7.99
CA SER A 47 -10.08 -7.25 -9.33
C SER A 47 -9.38 -6.22 -10.23
N GLY A 48 -9.37 -6.45 -11.53
CA GLY A 48 -8.72 -5.53 -12.43
C GLY A 48 -8.37 -6.11 -13.79
N SER A 49 -7.44 -5.47 -14.47
CA SER A 49 -6.98 -5.94 -15.77
C SER A 49 -5.51 -5.58 -16.03
N TYR A 50 -4.83 -6.51 -16.66
CA TYR A 50 -3.53 -6.31 -17.26
C TYR A 50 -3.67 -6.37 -18.77
N SER A 51 -3.20 -5.38 -19.50
CA SER A 51 -3.40 -5.27 -20.95
C SER A 51 -2.12 -4.95 -21.69
N THR A 52 -1.80 -5.77 -22.67
CA THR A 52 -0.73 -5.54 -23.66
C THR A 52 -1.28 -5.07 -25.01
N ALA A 53 -2.59 -4.86 -25.13
CA ALA A 53 -3.27 -4.61 -26.39
C ALA A 53 -2.84 -3.28 -27.06
N ALA A 54 -2.55 -2.25 -26.26
CA ALA A 54 -2.15 -0.93 -26.76
C ALA A 54 -0.64 -0.84 -27.01
N ASP A 55 0.16 -1.31 -26.06
CA ASP A 55 1.62 -1.31 -26.12
C ASP A 55 2.17 -2.50 -25.31
N PRO A 56 2.68 -3.53 -25.98
CA PRO A 56 3.28 -4.69 -25.29
C PRO A 56 4.52 -4.34 -24.46
N ALA A 57 5.23 -3.25 -24.79
CA ALA A 57 6.41 -2.82 -24.03
C ALA A 57 6.06 -2.02 -22.77
N LYS A 58 4.84 -1.49 -22.71
CA LYS A 58 4.30 -0.74 -21.57
C LYS A 58 2.89 -1.21 -21.24
N PRO A 59 2.75 -2.41 -20.68
CA PRO A 59 1.44 -2.95 -20.34
C PRO A 59 0.68 -2.04 -19.37
N ALA A 60 -0.61 -1.88 -19.61
CA ALA A 60 -1.48 -1.14 -18.70
C ALA A 60 -2.01 -2.04 -17.60
N LEU A 61 -1.94 -1.59 -16.36
CA LEU A 61 -2.50 -2.24 -15.19
C LEU A 61 -3.63 -1.37 -14.60
N LYS A 62 -4.79 -1.97 -14.36
CA LYS A 62 -5.86 -1.43 -13.53
C LYS A 62 -6.09 -2.40 -12.39
N LEU A 63 -6.14 -1.90 -11.17
CA LEU A 63 -6.29 -2.72 -9.98
C LEU A 63 -7.22 -2.05 -8.98
N ASN A 64 -8.23 -2.78 -8.55
CA ASN A 64 -9.02 -2.50 -7.36
C ASN A 64 -8.67 -3.57 -6.34
N ALA A 65 -8.32 -3.17 -5.14
CA ALA A 65 -7.95 -4.11 -4.08
C ALA A 65 -8.50 -3.67 -2.73
N ASP A 66 -9.04 -4.63 -2.01
CA ASP A 66 -9.40 -4.51 -0.59
C ASP A 66 -8.48 -5.44 0.19
N ILE A 67 -7.66 -4.87 1.07
CA ILE A 67 -6.68 -5.59 1.89
C ILE A 67 -7.09 -5.46 3.35
N ALA A 68 -7.01 -6.55 4.10
CA ALA A 68 -7.29 -6.59 5.53
C ALA A 68 -6.13 -7.22 6.30
N GLY A 69 -5.71 -6.57 7.38
CA GLY A 69 -4.68 -7.08 8.30
C GLY A 69 -3.27 -7.14 7.70
N ALA A 70 -2.95 -6.26 6.74
CA ALA A 70 -1.61 -6.16 6.21
C ALA A 70 -0.66 -5.46 7.19
N SER A 71 0.58 -5.91 7.28
CA SER A 71 1.61 -5.30 8.10
C SER A 71 2.28 -4.14 7.35
N PHE A 72 2.42 -2.97 8.02
CA PHE A 72 3.16 -1.83 7.47
C PHE A 72 4.60 -2.20 7.12
N GLN A 73 5.28 -2.94 7.99
CA GLN A 73 6.67 -3.34 7.80
C GLN A 73 6.83 -4.30 6.62
N LYS A 74 6.01 -5.35 6.54
CA LYS A 74 6.05 -6.30 5.40
C LYS A 74 5.76 -5.61 4.08
N THR A 75 4.79 -4.69 4.06
CA THR A 75 4.50 -3.90 2.85
C THR A 75 5.70 -3.08 2.42
N PHE A 76 6.41 -2.45 3.36
CA PHE A 76 7.64 -1.72 3.07
C PHE A 76 8.76 -2.64 2.55
N GLU A 77 8.96 -3.79 3.18
CA GLU A 77 10.01 -4.74 2.79
C GLU A 77 9.79 -5.33 1.40
N GLU A 78 8.55 -5.58 1.03
CA GLU A 78 8.18 -6.31 -0.19
C GLU A 78 7.92 -5.38 -1.40
N LEU A 79 7.54 -4.10 -1.19
CA LEU A 79 7.18 -3.17 -2.27
C LEU A 79 8.15 -1.99 -2.42
N GLU A 80 8.95 -1.99 -3.47
CA GLU A 80 9.85 -0.88 -3.78
C GLU A 80 9.12 0.46 -4.00
N MET A 81 7.92 0.41 -4.57
CA MET A 81 7.08 1.60 -4.74
C MET A 81 6.77 2.24 -3.39
N VAL A 82 6.43 1.44 -2.37
CA VAL A 82 6.16 1.94 -1.01
C VAL A 82 7.43 2.48 -0.37
N GLN A 83 8.59 1.86 -0.60
CA GLN A 83 9.87 2.36 -0.11
C GLN A 83 10.18 3.77 -0.64
N LYS A 84 9.79 4.06 -1.88
CA LYS A 84 10.01 5.37 -2.52
C LYS A 84 8.97 6.42 -2.12
N LEU A 85 7.69 6.03 -2.03
CA LEU A 85 6.57 6.96 -1.81
C LEU A 85 6.26 7.18 -0.32
N VAL A 86 6.42 6.15 0.51
CA VAL A 86 5.99 6.16 1.92
C VAL A 86 7.07 5.56 2.84
N PRO A 87 8.27 6.13 2.88
CA PRO A 87 9.39 5.57 3.66
C PRO A 87 9.10 5.45 5.15
N ILE A 88 8.13 6.20 5.67
CA ILE A 88 7.68 6.12 7.07
C ILE A 88 7.18 4.73 7.45
N PHE A 89 6.73 3.91 6.51
CA PHE A 89 6.27 2.54 6.78
C PHE A 89 7.37 1.68 7.41
N ALA A 90 8.65 1.94 7.09
CA ALA A 90 9.80 1.27 7.76
C ALA A 90 9.84 1.49 9.27
N LYS A 91 9.25 2.57 9.76
CA LYS A 91 9.23 3.00 11.15
C LYS A 91 7.85 2.81 11.81
N THR A 92 6.90 2.26 11.05
CA THR A 92 5.50 2.10 11.47
C THR A 92 5.24 0.65 11.85
N GLY A 93 4.84 0.42 13.09
CA GLY A 93 4.35 -0.86 13.58
C GLY A 93 2.83 -0.89 13.62
N GLY A 94 2.29 -2.11 13.52
CA GLY A 94 0.87 -2.38 13.47
C GLY A 94 0.41 -2.91 12.13
N ASP A 95 -0.88 -3.20 12.05
CA ASP A 95 -1.54 -3.72 10.86
C ASP A 95 -2.55 -2.70 10.34
N TYR A 96 -2.85 -2.79 9.04
CA TYR A 96 -3.80 -1.91 8.39
C TYR A 96 -4.74 -2.67 7.45
N SER A 97 -5.85 -2.04 7.15
CA SER A 97 -6.70 -2.36 6.02
C SER A 97 -6.59 -1.26 4.98
N LEU A 98 -6.69 -1.61 3.70
CA LEU A 98 -6.55 -0.69 2.58
C LEU A 98 -7.63 -0.97 1.54
N ALA A 99 -8.39 0.06 1.18
CA ALA A 99 -9.16 0.07 -0.07
C ALA A 99 -8.36 0.89 -1.10
N LEU A 100 -8.12 0.32 -2.28
CA LEU A 100 -7.25 0.90 -3.32
C LEU A 100 -7.92 0.81 -4.69
N ASP A 101 -7.92 1.92 -5.42
CA ASP A 101 -8.11 1.98 -6.87
C ASP A 101 -6.82 2.51 -7.50
N MET A 102 -6.24 1.77 -8.43
CA MET A 102 -4.95 2.08 -9.02
C MET A 102 -4.94 1.84 -10.52
N ARG A 103 -4.25 2.72 -11.25
CA ARG A 103 -3.94 2.59 -12.67
C ARG A 103 -2.51 3.02 -12.92
N THR A 104 -1.79 2.25 -13.74
CA THR A 104 -0.41 2.55 -14.10
C THR A 104 -0.04 1.81 -15.38
N SER A 105 1.03 2.22 -16.04
CA SER A 105 1.78 1.37 -16.94
C SER A 105 2.84 0.59 -16.19
N LEU A 106 3.21 -0.57 -16.68
CA LEU A 106 4.31 -1.36 -16.14
C LEU A 106 5.56 -1.21 -17.00
N ASP A 107 6.71 -1.25 -16.38
CA ASP A 107 7.99 -1.30 -17.08
C ASP A 107 8.35 -2.74 -17.52
N SER A 108 9.52 -2.92 -18.13
CA SER A 108 10.02 -4.22 -18.59
C SER A 108 10.29 -5.22 -17.44
N GLN A 109 10.33 -4.76 -16.20
CA GLN A 109 10.50 -5.58 -14.99
C GLN A 109 9.16 -5.81 -14.28
N MET A 110 8.05 -5.44 -14.92
CA MET A 110 6.70 -5.52 -14.34
C MET A 110 6.50 -4.64 -13.11
N SER A 111 7.33 -3.61 -12.94
CA SER A 111 7.19 -2.62 -11.88
C SER A 111 6.30 -1.45 -12.33
N PRO A 112 5.46 -0.90 -11.43
CA PRO A 112 4.66 0.28 -11.75
C PRO A 112 5.51 1.48 -12.13
N ASP A 113 5.21 2.11 -13.26
CA ASP A 113 5.80 3.38 -13.64
C ASP A 113 5.17 4.51 -12.84
N LEU A 114 5.95 5.07 -11.91
CA LEU A 114 5.47 6.11 -10.98
C LEU A 114 4.98 7.38 -11.70
N GLN A 115 5.45 7.65 -12.92
CA GLN A 115 5.00 8.82 -13.68
C GLN A 115 3.59 8.63 -14.27
N THR A 116 3.21 7.39 -14.54
CA THR A 116 1.87 7.04 -15.05
C THR A 116 0.93 6.61 -13.93
N LEU A 117 1.47 6.42 -12.72
CA LEU A 117 0.71 5.93 -11.58
C LEU A 117 -0.30 6.96 -11.10
N THR A 118 -1.56 6.57 -11.16
CA THR A 118 -2.65 7.24 -10.50
C THR A 118 -3.33 6.27 -9.53
N ALA A 119 -3.54 6.70 -8.31
CA ALA A 119 -4.23 5.90 -7.32
C ALA A 119 -5.02 6.76 -6.35
N THR A 120 -6.06 6.19 -5.81
CA THR A 120 -6.77 6.71 -4.64
C THR A 120 -6.96 5.57 -3.65
N GLY A 121 -6.90 5.87 -2.37
CA GLY A 121 -7.09 4.83 -1.37
C GLY A 121 -7.41 5.38 0.01
N GLU A 122 -7.84 4.46 0.85
CA GLU A 122 -8.11 4.70 2.25
C GLU A 122 -7.42 3.62 3.09
N ILE A 123 -6.51 4.04 3.97
CA ILE A 123 -5.88 3.19 4.97
C ILE A 123 -6.63 3.35 6.28
N ARG A 124 -6.97 2.24 6.92
CA ARG A 124 -7.51 2.19 8.27
C ARG A 124 -6.64 1.30 9.15
N SER A 125 -6.33 1.77 10.35
CA SER A 125 -5.60 0.99 11.34
C SER A 125 -6.17 1.21 12.72
N ALA A 126 -6.41 0.13 13.44
CA ALA A 126 -6.86 0.21 14.83
C ALA A 126 -5.75 0.73 15.75
N ASN A 127 -4.49 0.44 15.44
CA ASN A 127 -3.35 0.87 16.24
C ASN A 127 -2.14 1.12 15.35
N ILE A 128 -1.67 2.35 15.31
CA ILE A 128 -0.41 2.72 14.66
C ILE A 128 0.60 3.11 15.73
N ARG A 129 1.83 2.60 15.59
CA ARG A 129 2.97 3.03 16.39
C ARG A 129 4.10 3.42 15.47
N VAL A 130 4.50 4.69 15.51
CA VAL A 130 5.67 5.21 14.79
C VAL A 130 6.72 5.60 15.81
N GLN A 131 7.95 5.12 15.60
CA GLN A 131 9.07 5.35 16.52
C GLN A 131 10.41 5.44 15.77
N ASN A 132 11.45 5.86 16.47
CA ASN A 132 12.79 6.01 15.90
C ASN A 132 12.85 7.06 14.78
N ILE A 133 12.16 8.19 14.99
CA ILE A 133 12.21 9.37 14.11
C ILE A 133 13.11 10.40 14.77
N GLU A 134 14.23 10.75 14.13
CA GLU A 134 15.23 11.67 14.68
C GLU A 134 14.66 13.03 15.11
N ALA A 135 13.71 13.57 14.32
CA ALA A 135 13.04 14.82 14.66
C ALA A 135 12.26 14.74 15.98
N PHE A 136 11.63 13.59 16.25
CA PHE A 136 10.89 13.37 17.51
C PHE A 136 11.84 13.13 18.68
N ASP A 137 12.95 12.44 18.47
CA ASP A 137 14.01 12.29 19.48
C ASP A 137 14.61 13.64 19.87
N ALA A 138 14.87 14.52 18.91
CA ALA A 138 15.35 15.88 19.16
C ALA A 138 14.32 16.72 19.93
N LEU A 139 13.04 16.64 19.55
CA LEU A 139 11.96 17.34 20.23
C LEU A 139 11.77 16.86 21.67
N ALA A 140 11.80 15.54 21.87
CA ALA A 140 11.69 14.92 23.20
C ALA A 140 12.82 15.40 24.13
N LYS A 141 14.05 15.47 23.62
CA LYS A 141 15.20 16.01 24.36
C LYS A 141 15.03 17.50 24.69
N ALA A 142 14.63 18.30 23.68
CA ALA A 142 14.48 19.75 23.87
C ALA A 142 13.41 20.12 24.89
N LEU A 143 12.31 19.34 24.95
CA LEU A 143 11.17 19.56 25.83
C LEU A 143 11.23 18.71 27.11
N ASN A 144 12.28 17.89 27.28
CA ASN A 144 12.44 16.94 28.39
C ASN A 144 11.20 16.08 28.61
N ASN A 145 10.63 15.58 27.50
CA ASN A 145 9.43 14.77 27.49
C ASN A 145 9.59 13.55 26.58
N ASP A 146 9.82 12.37 27.16
CA ASP A 146 10.07 11.13 26.43
C ASP A 146 8.84 10.60 25.68
N ASP A 147 7.63 11.02 26.04
CA ASP A 147 6.39 10.64 25.36
C ASP A 147 6.37 11.14 23.90
N LEU A 148 7.18 12.15 23.60
CA LEU A 148 7.30 12.69 22.23
C LEU A 148 8.19 11.85 21.31
N ARG A 149 8.87 10.81 21.80
CA ARG A 149 9.71 9.92 20.96
C ARG A 149 8.92 8.98 20.07
N LYS A 150 7.64 8.79 20.36
CA LYS A 150 6.77 7.87 19.62
C LYS A 150 5.41 8.48 19.35
N ILE A 151 4.87 8.16 18.19
CA ILE A 151 3.45 8.40 17.90
C ILE A 151 2.71 7.09 18.14
N GLU A 152 1.71 7.11 18.98
CA GLU A 152 0.73 6.04 19.11
C GLU A 152 -0.65 6.61 18.77
N ALA A 153 -1.29 6.01 17.79
CA ALA A 153 -2.62 6.45 17.38
C ALA A 153 -3.55 5.25 17.24
N LYS A 154 -4.80 5.46 17.63
CA LYS A 154 -5.86 4.46 17.53
C LYS A 154 -6.92 4.93 16.54
N ASP A 155 -7.55 3.96 15.89
CA ASP A 155 -8.68 4.18 14.97
C ASP A 155 -8.38 5.23 13.89
N VAL A 156 -7.18 5.13 13.30
CA VAL A 156 -6.69 6.08 12.30
C VAL A 156 -7.28 5.74 10.93
N THR A 157 -7.76 6.77 10.24
CA THR A 157 -8.19 6.68 8.84
C THR A 157 -7.43 7.73 8.04
N ILE A 158 -6.68 7.29 7.01
CA ILE A 158 -5.91 8.15 6.13
C ILE A 158 -6.40 7.94 4.71
N ARG A 159 -6.94 8.99 4.09
CA ARG A 159 -7.29 9.02 2.67
C ARG A 159 -6.17 9.66 1.88
N PHE A 160 -5.79 9.02 0.79
CA PHE A 160 -4.68 9.48 -0.03
C PHE A 160 -5.01 9.42 -1.52
N ALA A 161 -4.26 10.20 -2.28
CA ALA A 161 -4.19 10.10 -3.74
C ALA A 161 -2.72 10.09 -4.18
N ILE A 162 -2.44 9.35 -5.25
CA ILE A 162 -1.13 9.34 -5.91
C ILE A 162 -1.34 9.87 -7.32
N ARG A 163 -0.53 10.86 -7.71
CA ARG A 163 -0.48 11.42 -9.06
C ARG A 163 0.94 11.92 -9.34
N ASP A 164 1.43 11.70 -10.53
CA ASP A 164 2.74 12.20 -11.00
C ASP A 164 3.89 11.87 -10.03
N GLY A 165 3.90 10.63 -9.52
CA GLY A 165 4.91 10.15 -8.58
C GLY A 165 4.86 10.79 -7.18
N ARG A 166 3.77 11.49 -6.84
CA ARG A 166 3.57 12.12 -5.53
C ARG A 166 2.35 11.58 -4.84
N ILE A 167 2.47 11.40 -3.53
CA ILE A 167 1.34 11.07 -2.66
C ILE A 167 0.87 12.34 -1.95
N THR A 168 -0.43 12.51 -1.89
CA THR A 168 -1.09 13.56 -1.10
C THR A 168 -2.10 12.93 -0.18
N THR A 169 -2.25 13.46 1.03
CA THR A 169 -3.23 12.98 2.01
C THR A 169 -4.27 14.05 2.31
N GLN A 170 -5.50 13.63 2.54
CA GLN A 170 -6.49 14.50 3.18
C GLN A 170 -6.09 14.73 4.65
N PRO A 171 -6.49 15.85 5.26
CA PRO A 171 -6.22 16.09 6.67
C PRO A 171 -6.71 14.93 7.54
N PHE A 172 -5.88 14.48 8.47
CA PHE A 172 -6.20 13.44 9.44
C PHE A 172 -5.56 13.75 10.79
N ASP A 173 -6.18 13.23 11.85
CA ASP A 173 -5.76 13.53 13.21
C ASP A 173 -4.92 12.38 13.78
N LEU A 174 -3.82 12.73 14.43
CA LEU A 174 -3.00 11.84 15.22
C LEU A 174 -2.81 12.40 16.63
N LYS A 175 -2.35 11.56 17.55
CA LYS A 175 -1.93 11.97 18.89
C LYS A 175 -0.44 11.72 19.07
N LEU A 176 0.27 12.74 19.51
CA LEU A 176 1.65 12.67 19.96
C LEU A 176 1.63 12.80 21.50
N GLY A 177 1.68 11.67 22.19
CA GLY A 177 1.40 11.65 23.63
C GLY A 177 -0.03 12.14 23.94
N SER A 178 -0.17 13.21 24.72
CA SER A 178 -1.44 13.88 25.04
C SER A 178 -1.84 14.97 24.04
N VAL A 179 -0.96 15.30 23.07
CA VAL A 179 -1.16 16.39 22.13
C VAL A 179 -1.81 15.86 20.85
N GLY A 180 -2.97 16.42 20.49
CA GLY A 180 -3.60 16.19 19.19
C GLY A 180 -2.88 16.99 18.10
N ILE A 181 -2.55 16.35 16.98
CA ILE A 181 -1.96 16.99 15.81
C ILE A 181 -2.81 16.66 14.58
N ASN A 182 -3.05 17.67 13.74
CA ASN A 182 -3.69 17.50 12.44
C ASN A 182 -2.60 17.53 11.36
N LEU A 183 -2.56 16.50 10.53
CA LEU A 183 -1.58 16.34 9.47
C LEU A 183 -2.27 16.32 8.10
N SER A 184 -1.61 16.91 7.10
CA SER A 184 -1.98 16.84 5.69
C SER A 184 -0.73 16.96 4.84
N GLY A 185 -0.75 16.41 3.62
CA GLY A 185 0.38 16.48 2.69
C GLY A 185 0.03 16.00 1.29
#